data_c110ee8248b61eb296e4d1b5c26abe3a
#
_entry.id   c110ee8248b61eb296e4d1b5c26abe3a
#
_cell.length_a   1.000
_cell.length_b   1.000
_cell.length_c   1.000
_cell.angle_alpha   90.00
_cell.angle_beta   90.00
_cell.angle_gamma   90.00
#
_symmetry.space_group_name_H-M   'P 1'
#
loop_
_entity.id
_entity.type
_entity.pdbx_description
1 polymer ?
#
loop_
_entity_poly.entity_id
_entity_poly.type
_entity_poly.pdbx_seq_one_letter_code
_entity_poly.pdbx_strand_id
1 'polypeptide(L)'
;IGRLREIAFRYAGGGTGKEVDIDRYDLMDEPCQQLLVWNPDAGEILGGYRFILGENVRYDECGHPMIATSHMFDFSQKFIDDMPSTLELGRSFVTLEYQSTRSGSKGLFALDNLWDGLGALTVEYPQIRYFFGKVTMYPTFSAEGRNMILYFLNKHFPDPDHLVWPRTPLETNMDYEKMSGLFRNDDFKEDYKVLNQYVRSLGFNIPPLVNAYMSLSPTMRMFGTAINDEFGDVEESGILI
;
A
#
# COMPACT_ATOMS: atom_id res chain seq x y z
N ILE A 1 12.31 -14.77 4.67
CA ILE A 1 11.32 -13.74 4.27
C ILE A 1 12.06 -12.57 3.63
N GLY A 2 13.01 -11.89 4.30
CA GLY A 2 13.69 -10.70 3.81
C GLY A 2 14.35 -10.85 2.43
N ARG A 3 14.92 -12.02 2.12
CA ARG A 3 15.46 -12.31 0.78
C ARG A 3 14.36 -12.37 -0.28
N LEU A 4 13.24 -13.02 0.00
CA LEU A 4 12.10 -13.12 -0.94
C LEU A 4 11.48 -11.74 -1.19
N ARG A 5 11.34 -10.91 -0.14
CA ARG A 5 10.89 -9.52 -0.24
C ARG A 5 11.82 -8.73 -1.17
N GLU A 6 13.13 -8.73 -0.90
CA GLU A 6 14.08 -7.96 -1.69
C GLU A 6 14.08 -8.37 -3.17
N ILE A 7 14.05 -9.68 -3.45
CA ILE A 7 13.96 -10.19 -4.83
C ILE A 7 12.69 -9.70 -5.52
N ALA A 8 11.53 -9.82 -4.86
CA ALA A 8 10.25 -9.45 -5.43
C ALA A 8 10.17 -7.93 -5.69
N PHE A 9 10.60 -7.11 -4.73
CA PHE A 9 10.55 -5.66 -4.83
C PHE A 9 11.56 -5.12 -5.86
N ARG A 10 12.78 -5.65 -5.88
CA ARG A 10 13.78 -5.24 -6.86
C ARG A 10 13.36 -5.58 -8.28
N TYR A 11 12.71 -6.72 -8.48
CA TYR A 11 12.14 -7.08 -9.77
C TYR A 11 11.06 -6.10 -10.24
N ALA A 12 10.29 -5.54 -9.31
CA ALA A 12 9.26 -4.54 -9.60
C ALA A 12 9.82 -3.12 -9.80
N GLY A 13 11.09 -2.87 -9.47
CA GLY A 13 11.74 -1.57 -9.63
C GLY A 13 11.91 -0.77 -8.32
N GLY A 14 11.72 -1.42 -7.16
CA GLY A 14 11.95 -0.86 -5.83
C GLY A 14 12.98 -1.69 -5.06
N GLY A 15 12.78 -1.80 -3.75
CA GLY A 15 13.64 -2.57 -2.85
C GLY A 15 14.72 -1.73 -2.18
N THR A 16 15.38 -2.34 -1.19
CA THR A 16 16.38 -1.65 -0.35
C THR A 16 17.77 -1.58 -0.97
N GLY A 17 18.00 -2.34 -2.05
CA GLY A 17 19.33 -2.51 -2.63
C GLY A 17 20.26 -3.43 -1.85
N LYS A 18 19.80 -3.99 -0.72
CA LYS A 18 20.58 -4.89 0.16
C LYS A 18 20.38 -6.35 -0.25
N GLU A 19 21.13 -7.26 0.35
CA GLU A 19 20.98 -8.69 0.13
C GLU A 19 19.61 -9.20 0.63
N VAL A 20 19.14 -8.60 1.73
CA VAL A 20 17.86 -8.90 2.37
C VAL A 20 17.13 -7.61 2.77
N ASP A 21 15.81 -7.56 2.56
CA ASP A 21 14.96 -6.49 3.06
C ASP A 21 14.60 -6.78 4.54
N ILE A 22 15.49 -6.33 5.42
CA ILE A 22 15.32 -6.33 6.87
C ILE A 22 15.68 -4.95 7.38
N ASP A 23 14.81 -4.36 8.16
CA ASP A 23 14.98 -3.04 8.75
C ASP A 23 14.81 -3.06 10.28
N ARG A 24 14.88 -1.89 10.92
CA ARG A 24 14.75 -1.75 12.38
C ARG A 24 13.42 -2.28 12.91
N TYR A 25 12.35 -2.22 12.11
CA TYR A 25 11.03 -2.69 12.52
C TYR A 25 10.89 -4.22 12.51
N ASP A 26 11.79 -4.91 11.81
CA ASP A 26 11.91 -6.36 11.87
C ASP A 26 12.75 -6.84 13.08
N LEU A 27 13.55 -5.94 13.70
CA LEU A 27 14.57 -6.28 14.69
C LEU A 27 14.40 -5.62 16.07
N MET A 28 13.43 -4.72 16.23
CA MET A 28 13.15 -4.08 17.53
C MET A 28 12.63 -5.09 18.56
N ASP A 29 12.61 -4.72 19.86
CA ASP A 29 12.20 -5.62 20.95
C ASP A 29 10.79 -6.21 20.78
N GLU A 30 9.86 -5.41 20.23
CA GLU A 30 8.54 -5.86 19.79
C GLU A 30 8.47 -5.70 18.26
N PRO A 31 8.96 -6.69 17.51
CA PRO A 31 9.11 -6.57 16.07
C PRO A 31 7.77 -6.66 15.36
N CYS A 32 7.70 -6.08 14.17
CA CYS A 32 6.60 -6.32 13.27
C CYS A 32 6.41 -7.81 13.01
N GLN A 33 5.16 -8.23 12.99
CA GLN A 33 4.76 -9.59 12.69
C GLN A 33 4.70 -9.83 11.17
N GLN A 34 4.67 -11.11 10.79
CA GLN A 34 4.62 -11.54 9.40
C GLN A 34 3.39 -12.40 9.15
N LEU A 35 2.49 -11.93 8.29
CA LEU A 35 1.44 -12.76 7.70
C LEU A 35 2.02 -13.44 6.47
N LEU A 36 1.98 -14.76 6.41
CA LEU A 36 2.57 -15.54 5.34
C LEU A 36 1.55 -16.46 4.66
N VAL A 37 1.63 -16.52 3.34
CA VAL A 37 1.00 -17.60 2.57
C VAL A 37 2.03 -18.69 2.40
N TRP A 38 1.75 -19.86 2.98
CA TRP A 38 2.66 -21.00 3.03
C TRP A 38 2.10 -22.20 2.27
N ASN A 39 2.93 -22.79 1.43
CA ASN A 39 2.64 -24.07 0.77
C ASN A 39 3.31 -25.20 1.53
N PRO A 40 2.57 -26.01 2.32
CA PRO A 40 3.16 -27.06 3.14
C PRO A 40 3.73 -28.22 2.30
N ASP A 41 3.17 -28.50 1.15
CA ASP A 41 3.61 -29.60 0.28
C ASP A 41 4.97 -29.32 -0.36
N ALA A 42 5.20 -28.09 -0.77
CA ALA A 42 6.46 -27.66 -1.36
C ALA A 42 7.46 -27.13 -0.33
N GLY A 43 7.00 -26.79 0.89
CA GLY A 43 7.83 -26.12 1.90
C GLY A 43 8.22 -24.71 1.50
N GLU A 44 7.32 -23.95 0.85
CA GLU A 44 7.63 -22.67 0.23
C GLU A 44 6.71 -21.54 0.72
N ILE A 45 7.27 -20.33 0.82
CA ILE A 45 6.52 -19.09 1.04
C ILE A 45 6.08 -18.53 -0.31
N LEU A 46 4.77 -18.38 -0.50
CA LEU A 46 4.18 -17.84 -1.73
C LEU A 46 4.10 -16.32 -1.71
N GLY A 47 3.97 -15.73 -0.53
CA GLY A 47 3.87 -14.29 -0.34
C GLY A 47 3.65 -13.93 1.12
N GLY A 48 3.49 -12.66 1.41
CA GLY A 48 3.25 -12.19 2.76
C GLY A 48 3.01 -10.70 2.88
N TYR A 49 2.64 -10.32 4.10
CA TYR A 49 2.60 -8.96 4.61
C TYR A 49 3.41 -8.86 5.89
N ARG A 50 4.03 -7.71 6.10
CA ARG A 50 4.49 -7.30 7.43
C ARG A 50 3.42 -6.43 8.07
N PHE A 51 3.16 -6.62 9.37
CA PHE A 51 2.20 -5.81 10.08
C PHE A 51 2.61 -5.54 11.53
N ILE A 52 2.07 -4.48 12.10
CA ILE A 52 2.14 -4.18 13.53
C ILE A 52 0.77 -3.74 14.02
N LEU A 53 0.36 -4.27 15.18
CA LEU A 53 -0.83 -3.81 15.88
C LEU A 53 -0.57 -2.43 16.47
N GLY A 54 -1.50 -1.50 16.29
CA GLY A 54 -1.33 -0.13 16.78
C GLY A 54 -1.20 -0.03 18.30
N GLU A 55 -1.77 -0.97 19.07
CA GLU A 55 -1.58 -1.08 20.52
C GLU A 55 -0.11 -1.40 20.91
N ASN A 56 0.67 -1.99 20.01
CA ASN A 56 2.08 -2.31 20.21
C ASN A 56 3.02 -1.25 19.65
N VAL A 57 2.47 -0.19 19.02
CA VAL A 57 3.28 0.89 18.48
C VAL A 57 3.89 1.70 19.61
N ARG A 58 5.21 1.83 19.59
CA ARG A 58 5.95 2.73 20.48
C ARG A 58 6.03 4.12 19.87
N TYR A 59 6.25 5.09 20.73
CA TYR A 59 6.41 6.49 20.34
C TYR A 59 7.81 6.96 20.70
N ASP A 60 8.37 7.82 19.87
CA ASP A 60 9.64 8.48 20.16
C ASP A 60 9.47 9.58 21.23
N GLU A 61 10.59 10.23 21.60
CA GLU A 61 10.60 11.32 22.60
C GLU A 61 9.74 12.55 22.19
N CYS A 62 9.47 12.69 20.90
CA CYS A 62 8.64 13.75 20.34
C CYS A 62 7.15 13.33 20.20
N GLY A 63 6.81 12.10 20.55
CA GLY A 63 5.46 11.57 20.43
C GLY A 63 5.10 11.07 19.02
N HIS A 64 6.07 10.88 18.12
CA HIS A 64 5.80 10.30 16.81
C HIS A 64 5.74 8.77 16.90
N PRO A 65 4.78 8.13 16.23
CA PRO A 65 4.67 6.67 16.22
C PRO A 65 5.88 6.03 15.50
N MET A 66 6.46 5.01 16.10
CA MET A 66 7.59 4.29 15.52
C MET A 66 7.10 3.18 14.58
N ILE A 67 6.55 3.58 13.45
CA ILE A 67 6.04 2.72 12.37
C ILE A 67 6.75 3.00 11.04
N ALA A 68 6.63 2.06 10.10
CA ALA A 68 7.40 2.15 8.85
C ALA A 68 6.96 3.30 7.92
N THR A 69 5.79 3.87 8.14
CA THR A 69 5.29 5.03 7.38
C THR A 69 5.74 6.38 7.94
N SER A 70 6.23 6.43 9.19
CA SER A 70 6.54 7.68 9.91
C SER A 70 7.69 8.50 9.33
N HIS A 71 8.55 7.91 8.49
CA HIS A 71 9.59 8.69 7.82
C HIS A 71 9.03 9.54 6.67
N MET A 72 7.87 9.17 6.11
CA MET A 72 7.24 9.85 4.98
C MET A 72 6.00 10.66 5.35
N PHE A 73 5.31 10.30 6.43
CA PHE A 73 4.02 10.89 6.78
C PHE A 73 4.02 11.45 8.21
N ASP A 74 3.26 12.53 8.38
CA ASP A 74 2.86 13.08 9.67
C ASP A 74 1.41 12.74 9.96
N PHE A 75 1.05 12.73 11.24
CA PHE A 75 -0.22 12.22 11.75
C PHE A 75 -0.92 13.26 12.63
N SER A 76 -2.22 13.41 12.45
CA SER A 76 -3.05 14.20 13.36
C SER A 76 -3.20 13.51 14.73
N GLN A 77 -3.51 14.29 15.76
CA GLN A 77 -3.82 13.72 17.07
C GLN A 77 -4.98 12.72 17.00
N LYS A 78 -6.00 13.01 16.18
CA LYS A 78 -7.13 12.08 15.96
C LYS A 78 -6.67 10.73 15.43
N PHE A 79 -5.74 10.70 14.47
CA PHE A 79 -5.19 9.45 13.96
C PHE A 79 -4.38 8.70 15.03
N ILE A 80 -3.60 9.45 15.84
CA ILE A 80 -2.84 8.87 16.95
C ILE A 80 -3.78 8.27 18.01
N ASP A 81 -4.91 8.91 18.30
CA ASP A 81 -5.91 8.42 19.24
C ASP A 81 -6.60 7.14 18.70
N ASP A 82 -6.75 7.00 17.37
CA ASP A 82 -7.29 5.81 16.72
C ASP A 82 -6.23 4.70 16.51
N MET A 83 -4.94 4.98 16.77
CA MET A 83 -3.85 4.02 16.56
C MET A 83 -4.07 2.67 17.25
N PRO A 84 -4.54 2.57 18.51
CA PRO A 84 -4.75 1.27 19.16
C PRO A 84 -5.77 0.37 18.43
N SER A 85 -6.66 0.95 17.63
CA SER A 85 -7.63 0.23 16.81
C SER A 85 -7.17 0.07 15.35
N THR A 86 -5.93 0.43 15.05
CA THR A 86 -5.35 0.42 13.71
C THR A 86 -4.29 -0.68 13.61
N LEU A 87 -4.20 -1.31 12.45
CA LEU A 87 -3.13 -2.23 12.11
C LEU A 87 -2.36 -1.65 10.92
N GLU A 88 -1.06 -1.35 11.11
CA GLU A 88 -0.22 -0.94 9.99
C GLU A 88 0.20 -2.14 9.18
N LEU A 89 -0.02 -2.06 7.86
CA LEU A 89 0.38 -3.04 6.86
C LEU A 89 1.53 -2.50 6.01
N GLY A 90 2.50 -3.37 5.72
CA GLY A 90 3.59 -3.03 4.82
C GLY A 90 4.22 -4.26 4.18
N ARG A 91 5.19 -4.02 3.33
CA ARG A 91 5.99 -5.09 2.73
C ARG A 91 5.16 -6.20 2.09
N SER A 92 4.04 -5.84 1.44
CA SER A 92 3.25 -6.78 0.65
C SER A 92 4.06 -7.33 -0.51
N PHE A 93 4.19 -8.64 -0.59
CA PHE A 93 4.90 -9.29 -1.69
C PHE A 93 4.26 -10.63 -2.07
N VAL A 94 4.42 -11.00 -3.34
CA VAL A 94 4.24 -12.35 -3.85
C VAL A 94 5.60 -12.80 -4.35
N THR A 95 6.02 -13.99 -3.95
CA THR A 95 7.30 -14.59 -4.38
C THR A 95 7.33 -14.67 -5.91
N LEU A 96 8.46 -14.33 -6.51
CA LEU A 96 8.57 -14.08 -7.96
C LEU A 96 8.08 -15.24 -8.83
N GLU A 97 8.31 -16.47 -8.39
CA GLU A 97 7.87 -17.70 -9.08
C GLU A 97 6.34 -17.83 -9.10
N TYR A 98 5.66 -17.20 -8.16
CA TYR A 98 4.20 -17.24 -8.01
C TYR A 98 3.49 -15.98 -8.50
N GLN A 99 4.19 -15.03 -9.12
CA GLN A 99 3.53 -13.89 -9.77
C GLN A 99 2.81 -14.31 -11.03
N SER A 100 1.61 -13.75 -11.25
CA SER A 100 0.67 -14.17 -12.32
C SER A 100 1.26 -14.20 -13.72
N THR A 101 2.24 -13.35 -14.00
CA THR A 101 2.93 -13.28 -15.29
C THR A 101 3.78 -14.53 -15.60
N ARG A 102 4.14 -15.31 -14.58
CA ARG A 102 5.02 -16.48 -14.70
C ARG A 102 4.33 -17.81 -14.39
N SER A 103 3.33 -17.80 -13.50
CA SER A 103 2.74 -19.03 -12.93
C SER A 103 1.26 -19.25 -13.26
N GLY A 104 0.65 -18.39 -14.09
CA GLY A 104 -0.77 -18.52 -14.46
C GLY A 104 -1.69 -18.50 -13.23
N SER A 105 -2.53 -19.55 -13.08
CA SER A 105 -3.52 -19.65 -11.99
C SER A 105 -2.89 -19.68 -10.59
N LYS A 106 -1.67 -20.18 -10.41
CA LYS A 106 -1.01 -20.23 -9.09
C LYS A 106 -0.73 -18.84 -8.50
N GLY A 107 -0.45 -17.85 -9.34
CA GLY A 107 -0.23 -16.48 -8.88
C GLY A 107 -1.49 -15.81 -8.35
N LEU A 108 -2.65 -16.11 -8.94
CA LEU A 108 -3.94 -15.63 -8.44
C LEU A 108 -4.22 -16.18 -7.04
N PHE A 109 -3.95 -17.48 -6.82
CA PHE A 109 -4.10 -18.09 -5.50
C PHE A 109 -3.24 -17.44 -4.43
N ALA A 110 -2.01 -17.04 -4.74
CA ALA A 110 -1.15 -16.39 -3.74
C ALA A 110 -1.75 -15.05 -3.29
N LEU A 111 -2.28 -14.26 -4.22
CA LEU A 111 -2.90 -12.97 -3.90
C LEU A 111 -4.22 -13.16 -3.15
N ASP A 112 -5.08 -14.07 -3.59
CA ASP A 112 -6.36 -14.35 -2.93
C ASP A 112 -6.14 -14.84 -1.49
N ASN A 113 -5.18 -15.75 -1.26
CA ASN A 113 -4.84 -16.20 0.09
C ASN A 113 -4.25 -15.09 0.98
N LEU A 114 -3.54 -14.10 0.40
CA LEU A 114 -3.12 -12.92 1.16
C LEU A 114 -4.32 -12.12 1.65
N TRP A 115 -5.37 -11.97 0.82
CA TRP A 115 -6.61 -11.30 1.20
C TRP A 115 -7.38 -12.07 2.28
N ASP A 116 -7.47 -13.38 2.15
CA ASP A 116 -8.06 -14.24 3.18
C ASP A 116 -7.29 -14.11 4.50
N GLY A 117 -5.97 -14.01 4.42
CA GLY A 117 -5.10 -13.77 5.58
C GLY A 117 -5.37 -12.43 6.27
N LEU A 118 -5.60 -11.35 5.51
CA LEU A 118 -6.00 -10.05 6.09
C LEU A 118 -7.37 -10.16 6.77
N GLY A 119 -8.31 -10.88 6.15
CA GLY A 119 -9.60 -11.20 6.77
C GLY A 119 -9.44 -11.98 8.09
N ALA A 120 -8.53 -12.96 8.14
CA ALA A 120 -8.24 -13.71 9.34
C ALA A 120 -7.68 -12.83 10.48
N LEU A 121 -6.87 -11.81 10.16
CA LEU A 121 -6.39 -10.85 11.16
C LEU A 121 -7.52 -10.10 11.86
N THR A 122 -8.61 -9.78 11.15
CA THR A 122 -9.77 -9.11 11.78
C THR A 122 -10.54 -10.02 12.75
N VAL A 123 -10.44 -11.33 12.56
CA VAL A 123 -11.02 -12.31 13.47
C VAL A 123 -10.11 -12.56 14.68
N GLU A 124 -8.81 -12.65 14.44
CA GLU A 124 -7.80 -12.85 15.49
C GLU A 124 -7.68 -11.62 16.41
N TYR A 125 -7.80 -10.42 15.82
CA TYR A 125 -7.70 -9.13 16.51
C TYR A 125 -9.00 -8.33 16.38
N PRO A 126 -10.08 -8.71 17.09
CA PRO A 126 -11.41 -8.11 16.90
C PRO A 126 -11.50 -6.64 17.33
N GLN A 127 -10.49 -6.08 18.02
CA GLN A 127 -10.38 -4.67 18.35
C GLN A 127 -9.96 -3.81 17.14
N ILE A 128 -9.38 -4.40 16.10
CA ILE A 128 -8.94 -3.67 14.91
C ILE A 128 -10.13 -3.22 14.09
N ARG A 129 -10.13 -1.94 13.74
CA ARG A 129 -11.16 -1.28 12.92
C ARG A 129 -10.60 -0.77 11.61
N TYR A 130 -9.28 -0.53 11.56
CA TYR A 130 -8.62 0.10 10.42
C TYR A 130 -7.38 -0.67 10.02
N PHE A 131 -7.20 -0.79 8.71
CA PHE A 131 -5.92 -1.11 8.11
C PHE A 131 -5.30 0.16 7.56
N PHE A 132 -4.12 0.50 8.03
CA PHE A 132 -3.33 1.63 7.55
C PHE A 132 -2.09 1.13 6.82
N GLY A 133 -1.74 1.77 5.73
CA GLY A 133 -0.55 1.40 4.99
C GLY A 133 -0.32 2.31 3.79
N LYS A 134 0.43 1.80 2.84
CA LYS A 134 0.78 2.55 1.64
C LYS A 134 0.73 1.66 0.41
N VAL A 135 0.37 2.24 -0.71
CA VAL A 135 0.47 1.61 -2.04
C VAL A 135 1.62 2.23 -2.81
N THR A 136 2.40 1.37 -3.44
CA THR A 136 3.58 1.76 -4.19
C THR A 136 3.28 1.87 -5.67
N MET A 137 3.69 2.98 -6.27
CA MET A 137 3.83 3.12 -7.72
C MET A 137 5.31 3.21 -8.06
N TYR A 138 5.74 2.33 -8.95
CA TYR A 138 7.14 2.23 -9.34
C TYR A 138 7.50 3.27 -10.41
N PRO A 139 8.76 3.76 -10.45
CA PRO A 139 9.18 4.79 -11.41
C PRO A 139 9.02 4.40 -12.89
N THR A 140 8.91 3.11 -13.18
CA THR A 140 8.64 2.58 -14.52
C THR A 140 7.21 2.77 -14.98
N PHE A 141 6.30 3.16 -14.08
CA PHE A 141 4.90 3.43 -14.43
C PHE A 141 4.78 4.79 -15.11
N SER A 142 3.80 4.94 -16.03
CA SER A 142 3.55 6.20 -16.72
C SER A 142 3.22 7.33 -15.74
N ALA A 143 3.95 8.43 -15.78
CA ALA A 143 3.66 9.61 -14.95
C ALA A 143 2.25 10.17 -15.21
N GLU A 144 1.79 10.16 -16.48
CA GLU A 144 0.42 10.56 -16.82
C GLU A 144 -0.61 9.60 -16.23
N GLY A 145 -0.40 8.30 -16.37
CA GLY A 145 -1.27 7.27 -15.76
C GLY A 145 -1.29 7.35 -14.25
N ARG A 146 -0.13 7.58 -13.62
CA ARG A 146 0.00 7.83 -12.19
C ARG A 146 -0.83 9.05 -11.76
N ASN A 147 -0.68 10.18 -12.45
CA ASN A 147 -1.43 11.40 -12.13
C ASN A 147 -2.95 11.18 -12.22
N MET A 148 -3.41 10.42 -13.20
CA MET A 148 -4.83 10.06 -13.31
C MET A 148 -5.31 9.21 -12.13
N ILE A 149 -4.54 8.20 -11.74
CA ILE A 149 -4.86 7.36 -10.58
C ILE A 149 -4.91 8.22 -9.31
N LEU A 150 -3.93 9.08 -9.08
CA LEU A 150 -3.89 9.96 -7.91
C LEU A 150 -5.07 10.95 -7.88
N TYR A 151 -5.40 11.55 -9.02
CA TYR A 151 -6.56 12.43 -9.12
C TYR A 151 -7.86 11.71 -8.78
N PHE A 152 -8.05 10.53 -9.38
CA PHE A 152 -9.22 9.69 -9.13
C PHE A 152 -9.33 9.28 -7.65
N LEU A 153 -8.23 8.84 -7.03
CA LEU A 153 -8.20 8.44 -5.63
C LEU A 153 -8.53 9.64 -4.71
N ASN A 154 -7.92 10.80 -4.94
CA ASN A 154 -8.20 11.99 -4.13
C ASN A 154 -9.65 12.49 -4.31
N LYS A 155 -10.26 12.30 -5.48
CA LYS A 155 -11.65 12.68 -5.74
C LYS A 155 -12.64 11.78 -5.00
N HIS A 156 -12.43 10.46 -5.07
CA HIS A 156 -13.41 9.48 -4.59
C HIS A 156 -13.14 8.99 -3.16
N PHE A 157 -11.93 9.17 -2.66
CA PHE A 157 -11.49 8.74 -1.32
C PHE A 157 -10.77 9.85 -0.57
N PRO A 158 -11.38 11.05 -0.46
CA PRO A 158 -10.74 12.16 0.23
C PRO A 158 -10.56 11.88 1.71
N ASP A 159 -9.62 12.60 2.34
CA ASP A 159 -9.48 12.67 3.80
C ASP A 159 -10.00 14.01 4.33
N PRO A 160 -11.31 14.14 4.61
CA PRO A 160 -11.89 15.39 5.08
C PRO A 160 -11.46 15.77 6.50
N ASP A 161 -10.96 14.82 7.27
CA ASP A 161 -10.52 15.03 8.65
C ASP A 161 -9.04 15.41 8.75
N HIS A 162 -8.31 15.37 7.63
CA HIS A 162 -6.87 15.62 7.58
C HIS A 162 -6.10 14.77 8.60
N LEU A 163 -6.30 13.44 8.51
CA LEU A 163 -5.77 12.50 9.49
C LEU A 163 -4.27 12.27 9.33
N VAL A 164 -3.81 12.16 8.08
CA VAL A 164 -2.43 11.84 7.72
C VAL A 164 -2.03 12.66 6.49
N TRP A 165 -0.81 13.14 6.43
CA TRP A 165 -0.29 13.85 5.25
C TRP A 165 1.19 13.57 5.01
N PRO A 166 1.65 13.60 3.75
CA PRO A 166 3.05 13.43 3.43
C PRO A 166 3.88 14.61 3.95
N ARG A 167 5.03 14.32 4.58
CA ARG A 167 6.00 15.34 5.02
C ARG A 167 6.54 16.13 3.86
N THR A 168 6.85 15.42 2.78
CA THR A 168 7.28 16.01 1.52
C THR A 168 6.36 15.48 0.42
N PRO A 169 5.28 16.21 0.08
CA PRO A 169 4.36 15.79 -0.95
C PRO A 169 5.05 15.61 -2.30
N LEU A 170 4.64 14.56 -3.04
CA LEU A 170 5.10 14.36 -4.40
C LEU A 170 4.68 15.54 -5.27
N GLU A 171 5.66 16.20 -5.89
CA GLU A 171 5.39 17.20 -6.92
C GLU A 171 4.93 16.52 -8.21
N THR A 172 3.72 16.86 -8.64
CA THR A 172 3.14 16.34 -9.88
C THR A 172 2.87 17.50 -10.84
N ASN A 173 3.25 17.35 -12.11
CA ASN A 173 2.82 18.25 -13.17
C ASN A 173 1.41 17.84 -13.65
N MET A 174 0.44 17.91 -12.73
CA MET A 174 -0.94 17.50 -13.01
C MET A 174 -1.72 18.64 -13.65
N ASP A 175 -2.29 18.36 -14.82
CA ASP A 175 -3.25 19.26 -15.47
C ASP A 175 -4.64 19.05 -14.84
N TYR A 176 -4.93 19.84 -13.81
CA TYR A 176 -6.18 19.75 -13.07
C TYR A 176 -7.42 20.07 -13.93
N GLU A 177 -7.30 20.96 -14.91
CA GLU A 177 -8.41 21.29 -15.81
C GLU A 177 -8.75 20.10 -16.72
N LYS A 178 -7.72 19.48 -17.30
CA LYS A 178 -7.89 18.23 -18.07
C LYS A 178 -8.49 17.12 -17.20
N MET A 179 -7.97 16.92 -15.99
CA MET A 179 -8.46 15.86 -15.08
C MET A 179 -9.91 16.08 -14.66
N SER A 180 -10.28 17.29 -14.26
CA SER A 180 -11.67 17.62 -13.92
C SER A 180 -12.62 17.49 -15.12
N GLY A 181 -12.11 17.77 -16.33
CA GLY A 181 -12.84 17.57 -17.58
C GLY A 181 -13.08 16.11 -17.94
N LEU A 182 -12.18 15.20 -17.52
CA LEU A 182 -12.31 13.75 -17.73
C LEU A 182 -13.22 13.09 -16.68
N PHE A 183 -13.00 13.41 -15.42
CA PHE A 183 -13.74 12.85 -14.27
C PHE A 183 -14.89 13.77 -13.86
N ARG A 184 -15.90 13.90 -14.75
CA ARG A 184 -17.03 14.84 -14.56
C ARG A 184 -18.15 14.29 -13.70
N ASN A 185 -18.19 12.97 -13.54
CA ASN A 185 -19.26 12.30 -12.83
C ASN A 185 -18.99 12.31 -11.33
N ASP A 186 -20.06 12.37 -10.54
CA ASP A 186 -19.96 12.09 -9.11
C ASP A 186 -20.21 10.60 -8.82
N ASP A 187 -20.17 9.77 -9.88
CA ASP A 187 -20.33 8.33 -9.84
C ASP A 187 -18.96 7.62 -9.97
N PHE A 188 -18.59 6.90 -8.93
CA PHE A 188 -17.36 6.13 -8.88
C PHE A 188 -17.21 5.16 -10.07
N LYS A 189 -18.29 4.46 -10.45
CA LYS A 189 -18.23 3.43 -11.49
C LYS A 189 -18.00 4.03 -12.86
N GLU A 190 -18.61 5.16 -13.15
CA GLU A 190 -18.42 5.84 -14.43
C GLU A 190 -17.01 6.44 -14.52
N ASP A 191 -16.55 7.13 -13.49
CA ASP A 191 -15.20 7.66 -13.43
C ASP A 191 -14.13 6.54 -13.46
N TYR A 192 -14.40 5.40 -12.81
CA TYR A 192 -13.51 4.25 -12.88
C TYR A 192 -13.39 3.66 -14.28
N LYS A 193 -14.47 3.63 -15.07
CA LYS A 193 -14.40 3.23 -16.48
C LYS A 193 -13.47 4.15 -17.29
N VAL A 194 -13.60 5.47 -17.08
CA VAL A 194 -12.73 6.47 -17.71
C VAL A 194 -11.27 6.22 -17.32
N LEU A 195 -10.99 6.09 -16.02
CA LEU A 195 -9.65 5.81 -15.51
C LEU A 195 -9.05 4.55 -16.16
N ASN A 196 -9.79 3.44 -16.12
CA ASN A 196 -9.31 2.16 -16.62
C ASN A 196 -9.03 2.18 -18.14
N GLN A 197 -9.93 2.79 -18.92
CA GLN A 197 -9.74 2.95 -20.37
C GLN A 197 -8.50 3.80 -20.68
N TYR A 198 -8.33 4.90 -19.97
CA TYR A 198 -7.21 5.81 -20.21
C TYR A 198 -5.87 5.16 -19.83
N VAL A 199 -5.75 4.59 -18.65
CA VAL A 199 -4.53 3.91 -18.20
C VAL A 199 -4.14 2.78 -19.16
N ARG A 200 -5.13 2.02 -19.65
CA ARG A 200 -4.90 0.99 -20.68
C ARG A 200 -4.45 1.56 -22.02
N SER A 201 -4.95 2.71 -22.42
CA SER A 201 -4.51 3.36 -23.66
C SER A 201 -3.04 3.80 -23.61
N LEU A 202 -2.49 4.01 -22.42
CA LEU A 202 -1.08 4.27 -22.17
C LEU A 202 -0.22 3.00 -22.15
N GLY A 203 -0.81 1.80 -22.31
CA GLY A 203 -0.12 0.51 -22.26
C GLY A 203 0.08 -0.05 -20.86
N PHE A 204 -0.61 0.51 -19.85
CA PHE A 204 -0.50 0.08 -18.45
C PHE A 204 -1.84 -0.47 -17.93
N ASN A 205 -1.79 -1.07 -16.75
CA ASN A 205 -2.98 -1.39 -15.97
C ASN A 205 -2.91 -0.67 -14.62
N ILE A 206 -4.06 -0.37 -14.04
CA ILE A 206 -4.12 0.10 -12.65
C ILE A 206 -3.44 -0.96 -11.77
N PRO A 207 -2.50 -0.58 -10.87
CA PRO A 207 -1.82 -1.55 -10.02
C PRO A 207 -2.81 -2.44 -9.27
N PRO A 208 -2.60 -3.77 -9.21
CA PRO A 208 -3.55 -4.71 -8.62
C PRO A 208 -3.94 -4.38 -7.19
N LEU A 209 -2.99 -3.94 -6.35
CA LEU A 209 -3.26 -3.55 -4.97
C LEU A 209 -4.15 -2.29 -4.89
N VAL A 210 -3.94 -1.30 -5.77
CA VAL A 210 -4.82 -0.10 -5.83
C VAL A 210 -6.25 -0.52 -6.14
N ASN A 211 -6.43 -1.38 -7.16
CA ASN A 211 -7.75 -1.91 -7.51
C ASN A 211 -8.41 -2.67 -6.35
N ALA A 212 -7.64 -3.52 -5.69
CA ALA A 212 -8.15 -4.31 -4.59
C ALA A 212 -8.61 -3.43 -3.43
N TYR A 213 -7.79 -2.47 -3.02
CA TYR A 213 -8.12 -1.57 -1.89
C TYR A 213 -9.34 -0.71 -2.18
N MET A 214 -9.49 -0.14 -3.38
CA MET A 214 -10.70 0.59 -3.78
C MET A 214 -11.98 -0.25 -3.69
N SER A 215 -11.86 -1.56 -3.82
CA SER A 215 -12.99 -2.49 -3.79
C SER A 215 -13.33 -2.99 -2.39
N LEU A 216 -12.44 -2.84 -1.41
CA LEU A 216 -12.63 -3.35 -0.05
C LEU A 216 -13.59 -2.49 0.78
N SER A 217 -13.49 -1.17 0.66
CA SER A 217 -14.29 -0.29 1.48
C SER A 217 -14.64 1.01 0.75
N PRO A 218 -15.91 1.41 0.73
CA PRO A 218 -16.32 2.71 0.22
C PRO A 218 -15.85 3.87 1.12
N THR A 219 -15.38 3.58 2.32
CA THR A 219 -14.86 4.56 3.30
C THR A 219 -13.34 4.61 3.34
N MET A 220 -12.65 3.98 2.37
CA MET A 220 -11.21 4.14 2.18
C MET A 220 -10.83 5.63 2.15
N ARG A 221 -9.67 5.97 2.69
CA ARG A 221 -9.13 7.34 2.63
C ARG A 221 -7.76 7.34 1.99
N MET A 222 -7.52 8.35 1.19
CA MET A 222 -6.25 8.63 0.53
C MET A 222 -5.57 9.80 1.21
N PHE A 223 -4.30 9.65 1.59
CA PHE A 223 -3.56 10.62 2.40
C PHE A 223 -2.47 11.40 1.65
N GLY A 224 -2.49 11.32 0.34
CA GLY A 224 -1.44 11.90 -0.50
C GLY A 224 -0.27 10.95 -0.73
N THR A 225 0.72 11.45 -1.47
CA THR A 225 1.83 10.64 -1.98
C THR A 225 3.16 11.30 -1.64
N ALA A 226 4.15 10.50 -1.24
CA ALA A 226 5.53 10.89 -1.00
C ALA A 226 6.49 9.99 -1.79
N ILE A 227 7.75 10.43 -1.93
CA ILE A 227 8.83 9.59 -2.44
C ILE A 227 9.45 8.84 -1.27
N ASN A 228 9.68 7.55 -1.44
CA ASN A 228 10.39 6.72 -0.48
C ASN A 228 11.84 6.52 -0.93
N ASP A 229 12.73 7.36 -0.45
CA ASP A 229 14.16 7.34 -0.72
C ASP A 229 14.91 6.15 -0.09
N GLU A 230 14.32 5.52 0.93
CA GLU A 230 14.85 4.31 1.55
C GLU A 230 14.50 3.02 0.78
N PHE A 231 13.67 3.14 -0.30
CA PHE A 231 13.12 1.99 -1.02
C PHE A 231 13.19 2.11 -2.54
N GLY A 232 14.24 2.73 -3.06
CA GLY A 232 14.46 2.89 -4.51
C GLY A 232 13.68 4.03 -5.13
N ASP A 233 13.46 5.11 -4.39
CA ASP A 233 12.78 6.34 -4.84
C ASP A 233 11.38 6.08 -5.43
N VAL A 234 10.69 5.04 -4.92
CA VAL A 234 9.32 4.75 -5.34
C VAL A 234 8.34 5.78 -4.79
N GLU A 235 7.24 5.96 -5.51
CA GLU A 235 6.15 6.84 -5.08
C GLU A 235 5.15 6.07 -4.23
N GLU A 236 4.94 6.50 -3.00
CA GLU A 236 4.07 5.81 -2.04
C GLU A 236 2.92 6.69 -1.58
N SER A 237 1.72 6.17 -1.75
CA SER A 237 0.49 6.83 -1.34
C SER A 237 -0.04 6.21 -0.05
N GLY A 238 -0.23 7.03 0.99
CA GLY A 238 -0.82 6.58 2.24
C GLY A 238 -2.32 6.30 2.08
N ILE A 239 -2.80 5.22 2.66
CA ILE A 239 -4.22 4.83 2.63
C ILE A 239 -4.68 4.27 3.98
N LEU A 240 -5.96 4.46 4.27
CA LEU A 240 -6.68 3.85 5.38
C LEU A 240 -7.93 3.15 4.84
N ILE A 241 -8.16 1.92 5.32
CA ILE A 241 -9.32 1.10 4.95
C ILE A 241 -10.06 0.70 6.22
#